data_a582c795e013cb40ed7bee76c577ded1
#
_entry.id   a582c795e013cb40ed7bee76c577ded1
#
_cell.length_a   1.000
_cell.length_b   1.000
_cell.length_c   1.000
_cell.angle_alpha   90.00
_cell.angle_beta   90.00
_cell.angle_gamma   90.00
#
_symmetry.space_group_name_H-M   'P 1'
#
loop_
_entity.id
_entity.type
_entity.pdbx_description
1 polymer ?
#
loop_
_entity_poly.entity_id
_entity_poly.type
_entity_poly.pdbx_seq_one_letter_code
_entity_poly.pdbx_strand_id
1 'polypeptide(L)' 'MRRAPGRARPAGILSKAAKGFESKVTMTKNGKVADMKKIFAVMGLAVKCGETVTIAADGPDEDAAIEELTKLCKDA' A
#
# COMPACT_ATOMS: atom_id res chain seq x y z
N MET A 1 5.48 13.29 -3.42
CA MET A 1 4.97 11.90 -3.41
C MET A 1 6.11 10.91 -3.35
N ARG A 2 6.02 9.96 -2.44
CA ARG A 2 7.01 8.87 -2.32
C ARG A 2 6.45 7.58 -2.89
N ARG A 3 7.28 6.82 -3.58
CA ARG A 3 6.91 5.54 -4.17
C ARG A 3 7.97 4.49 -3.87
N ALA A 4 7.55 3.26 -3.67
CA ALA A 4 8.46 2.14 -3.48
C ALA A 4 7.80 0.84 -3.92
N PRO A 5 8.59 -0.11 -4.46
CA PRO A 5 8.05 -1.42 -4.77
C PRO A 5 7.86 -2.23 -3.49
N GLY A 6 6.91 -3.13 -3.50
CA GLY A 6 6.66 -4.02 -2.37
C GLY A 6 5.90 -5.24 -2.83
N ARG A 7 5.72 -6.18 -1.91
CA ARG A 7 4.93 -7.38 -2.15
C ARG A 7 3.59 -7.23 -1.46
N ALA A 8 2.55 -7.62 -2.15
CA ALA A 8 1.20 -7.53 -1.62
C ALA A 8 1.00 -8.41 -0.40
N ARG A 9 0.23 -7.92 0.55
CA ARG A 9 -0.22 -8.65 1.74
C ARG A 9 -1.73 -8.69 1.72
N PRO A 10 -2.37 -9.47 2.59
CA PRO A 10 -3.83 -9.43 2.69
C PRO A 10 -4.35 -8.01 2.84
N ALA A 11 -5.44 -7.71 2.14
CA ALA A 11 -5.98 -6.35 2.07
C ALA A 11 -6.28 -5.76 3.45
N GLY A 12 -6.76 -6.57 4.38
CA GLY A 12 -7.06 -6.11 5.74
C GLY A 12 -5.85 -5.58 6.47
N ILE A 13 -4.70 -6.25 6.31
CA ILE A 13 -3.44 -5.83 6.95
C ILE A 13 -2.95 -4.53 6.32
N LEU A 14 -2.97 -4.45 5.00
CA LEU A 14 -2.51 -3.26 4.29
C LEU A 14 -3.39 -2.05 4.59
N SER A 15 -4.69 -2.23 4.58
CA SER A 15 -5.63 -1.15 4.85
C SER A 15 -5.48 -0.63 6.28
N LYS A 16 -5.35 -1.53 7.25
CA LYS A 16 -5.16 -1.16 8.65
C LYS A 16 -3.87 -0.38 8.85
N ALA A 17 -2.78 -0.84 8.24
CA ALA A 17 -1.48 -0.16 8.32
C ALA A 17 -1.55 1.23 7.69
N ALA A 18 -2.18 1.35 6.51
CA ALA A 18 -2.31 2.62 5.81
C ALA A 18 -3.14 3.64 6.59
N LYS A 19 -4.15 3.19 7.32
CA LYS A 19 -5.00 4.08 8.13
C LYS A 19 -4.25 4.74 9.29
N GLY A 20 -3.11 4.20 9.67
CA GLY A 20 -2.28 4.78 10.72
C GLY A 20 -1.52 6.03 10.29
N PHE A 21 -1.53 6.37 9.01
CA PHE A 21 -0.82 7.52 8.47
C PHE A 21 -1.78 8.59 7.98
N GLU A 22 -1.36 9.85 8.07
CA GLU A 22 -2.13 10.98 7.57
C GLU A 22 -2.00 11.13 6.05
N SER A 23 -0.87 10.68 5.51
CA SER A 23 -0.63 10.75 4.08
C SER A 23 -1.63 9.91 3.29
N LYS A 24 -1.91 10.37 2.07
CA LYS A 24 -2.69 9.58 1.14
C LYS A 24 -1.82 8.44 0.63
N VAL A 25 -2.25 7.20 0.85
CA VAL A 25 -1.50 6.01 0.46
C VAL A 25 -2.27 5.25 -0.60
N THR A 26 -1.57 4.93 -1.69
CA THR A 26 -2.17 4.20 -2.81
C THR A 26 -1.31 3.01 -3.19
N MET A 27 -1.95 2.00 -3.78
CA MET A 27 -1.28 0.83 -4.32
C MET A 27 -1.55 0.74 -5.80
N THR A 28 -0.53 0.51 -6.60
CA THR A 28 -0.65 0.35 -8.04
C THR A 28 -0.26 -1.07 -8.44
N LYS A 29 -1.13 -1.69 -9.22
CA LYS A 29 -0.88 -3.01 -9.82
C LYS A 29 -1.30 -2.96 -11.28
N ASN A 30 -0.36 -3.26 -12.19
CA ASN A 30 -0.63 -3.31 -13.62
C ASN A 30 -1.33 -2.05 -14.15
N GLY A 31 -0.91 -0.88 -13.66
CA GLY A 31 -1.48 0.40 -14.08
C GLY A 31 -2.77 0.78 -13.37
N LYS A 32 -3.31 -0.08 -12.52
CA LYS A 32 -4.51 0.21 -11.73
C LYS A 32 -4.12 0.71 -10.35
N VAL A 33 -4.72 1.81 -9.93
CA VAL A 33 -4.42 2.46 -8.66
C VAL A 33 -5.61 2.30 -7.70
N ALA A 34 -5.32 1.97 -6.45
CA ALA A 34 -6.34 1.87 -5.41
C ALA A 34 -5.86 2.57 -4.16
N ASP A 35 -6.79 3.20 -3.44
CA ASP A 35 -6.52 3.81 -2.15
C ASP A 35 -6.36 2.71 -1.10
N MET A 36 -5.17 2.61 -0.51
CA MET A 36 -4.88 1.58 0.48
C MET A 36 -5.69 1.73 1.77
N LYS A 37 -6.19 2.93 2.04
CA LYS A 37 -7.05 3.15 3.21
C LYS A 37 -8.44 2.60 3.03
N LYS A 38 -8.81 2.27 1.80
CA LYS A 38 -10.12 1.68 1.49
C LYS A 38 -9.93 0.21 1.18
N ILE A 39 -10.31 -0.65 2.12
CA ILE A 39 -10.13 -2.09 1.97
C ILE A 39 -10.80 -2.64 0.71
N PHE A 40 -12.00 -2.14 0.38
CA PHE A 40 -12.71 -2.61 -0.81
C PHE A 40 -12.00 -2.21 -2.11
N ALA A 41 -11.33 -1.06 -2.13
CA ALA A 41 -10.55 -0.64 -3.28
C ALA A 41 -9.35 -1.57 -3.48
N VAL A 42 -8.67 -1.93 -2.39
CA VAL A 42 -7.54 -2.85 -2.45
C VAL A 42 -8.00 -4.23 -2.90
N MET A 43 -9.11 -4.70 -2.37
CA MET A 43 -9.71 -5.99 -2.78
C MET A 43 -10.08 -5.98 -4.26
N GLY A 44 -10.54 -4.84 -4.77
CA GLY A 44 -10.92 -4.67 -6.16
C GLY A 44 -9.77 -4.83 -7.15
N LEU A 45 -8.53 -4.67 -6.70
CA LEU A 45 -7.35 -4.92 -7.53
C LEU A 45 -7.09 -6.41 -7.75
N ALA A 46 -7.78 -7.28 -7.02
CA ALA A 46 -7.58 -8.73 -7.09
C ALA A 46 -6.11 -9.12 -6.86
N VAL A 47 -5.43 -8.41 -5.98
CA VAL A 47 -4.02 -8.66 -5.67
C VAL A 47 -3.90 -9.89 -4.78
N LYS A 48 -3.05 -10.82 -5.19
CA LYS A 48 -2.75 -11.99 -4.38
C LYS A 48 -1.55 -11.71 -3.48
N CYS A 49 -1.53 -12.35 -2.31
CA CYS A 49 -0.41 -12.23 -1.39
C CYS A 49 0.90 -12.62 -2.09
N GLY A 50 1.91 -11.77 -1.98
CA GLY A 50 3.20 -12.01 -2.60
C GLY A 50 3.40 -11.38 -3.97
N GLU A 51 2.34 -10.85 -4.60
CA GLU A 51 2.48 -10.17 -5.88
C GLU A 51 3.21 -8.84 -5.71
N THR A 52 4.00 -8.48 -6.73
CA THR A 52 4.72 -7.20 -6.73
C THR A 52 3.76 -6.06 -7.05
N VAL A 53 3.76 -5.05 -6.20
CA VAL A 53 2.94 -3.85 -6.37
C VAL A 53 3.80 -2.62 -6.10
N THR A 54 3.32 -1.45 -6.52
CA THR A 54 3.95 -0.17 -6.20
C THR A 54 3.12 0.54 -5.16
N ILE A 55 3.76 0.96 -4.07
CA ILE A 55 3.10 1.69 -3.00
C ILE A 55 3.52 3.15 -3.13
N ALA A 56 2.56 4.07 -3.08
CA ALA A 56 2.82 5.50 -3.13
C ALA A 56 2.17 6.17 -1.93
N ALA A 57 2.85 7.15 -1.36
CA ALA A 57 2.33 7.96 -0.27
C ALA A 57 2.59 9.43 -0.55
N ASP A 58 1.62 10.27 -0.23
CA ASP A 58 1.71 11.70 -0.46
C ASP A 58 1.10 12.45 0.73
N GLY A 59 1.95 13.14 1.49
CA GLY A 59 1.50 13.87 2.66
C GLY A 59 2.62 14.12 3.67
N PRO A 60 2.28 14.66 4.85
CA PRO A 60 3.28 15.08 5.83
C PRO A 60 4.13 13.92 6.38
N ASP A 61 3.59 12.71 6.42
CA ASP A 61 4.29 11.53 6.90
C ASP A 61 4.57 10.50 5.79
N GLU A 62 4.69 10.97 4.55
CA GLU A 62 4.88 10.09 3.41
C GLU A 62 6.11 9.18 3.53
N ASP A 63 7.21 9.71 4.05
CA ASP A 63 8.44 8.92 4.24
C ASP A 63 8.21 7.78 5.23
N ALA A 64 7.60 8.09 6.36
CA ALA A 64 7.28 7.08 7.36
C ALA A 64 6.29 6.04 6.83
N ALA A 65 5.28 6.50 6.08
CA ALA A 65 4.29 5.60 5.49
C ALA A 65 4.93 4.62 4.51
N ILE A 66 5.77 5.11 3.61
CA ILE A 66 6.47 4.27 2.63
C ILE A 66 7.39 3.29 3.34
N GLU A 67 8.15 3.75 4.33
CA GLU A 67 9.08 2.90 5.07
C GLU A 67 8.34 1.76 5.78
N GLU A 68 7.29 2.08 6.52
CA GLU A 68 6.51 1.07 7.24
C GLU A 68 5.80 0.09 6.31
N LEU A 69 5.18 0.60 5.25
CA LEU A 69 4.44 -0.25 4.33
C LEU A 69 5.35 -1.13 3.48
N THR A 70 6.49 -0.61 3.04
CA THR A 70 7.45 -1.44 2.31
C THR A 70 8.09 -2.50 3.20
N LYS A 71 8.35 -2.16 4.46
CA LYS A 71 8.86 -3.11 5.44
C LYS A 71 7.85 -4.24 5.69
N LEU A 72 6.58 -3.88 5.85
CA LEU A 72 5.49 -4.84 5.99
C LEU A 72 5.38 -5.73 4.75
N CYS A 73 5.57 -5.15 3.58
CA CYS A 73 5.48 -5.87 2.31
C CYS A 73 6.71 -6.72 1.99
N LYS A 74 7.82 -6.50 2.69
CA LYS A 74 9.03 -7.31 2.52
C LYS A 74 9.00 -8.61 3.32
N ASP A 75 8.30 -8.59 4.44
CA ASP A 75 8.21 -9.73 5.35
C ASP A 75 7.22 -10.75 4.79
N ALA A 76 7.68 -11.47 3.81
CA ALA A 76 6.86 -12.50 3.20
C ALA A 76 7.06 -13.84 3.91
#